data_39f034ba848e18a18c1298d7e56558f1
#
_entry.id   39f034ba848e18a18c1298d7e56558f1
#
_cell.length_a   1.000
_cell.length_b   1.000
_cell.length_c   1.000
_cell.angle_alpha   90.00
_cell.angle_beta   90.00
_cell.angle_gamma   90.00
#
_symmetry.space_group_name_H-M   'P 1'
#
loop_
_entity.id
_entity.type
_entity.pdbx_description
1 polymer ?
#
loop_
_entity_poly.entity_id
_entity_poly.type
_entity_poly.pdbx_seq_one_letter_code
_entity_poly.pdbx_strand_id
1 'polypeptide(L)'
;QGEQGNFEGMVDSYDKSLAISKSFEKNINDSRKYFWAQAFNRGVSLYQRGVKSTDPDSQKVFYDKSIADFQSALSIEPDSADTYKNLAFVYLSKGDNEAAVEPLKQLIAREQSLDGYKFLGEIYYVNGTNLKAQEKNDEAKVEFNKSIDVLEEGLKLYPDNAEMLVTLSTAYIGADRGSEAIDKYKKLVEAKPDDKNIRYNYGVLLLGADDFEGAETQFKKAIEIDPAYDNAIYNLGVTYLKWGTYLNKKADEEGKVNDEYKAKYQMALPYLEKAVEMPDANAQTWELLGKVYSVLGMNDDATKAFNKADEMR
;
A
#
# COMPACT_ATOMS: atom_id res chain seq x y z
N GLN A 1 37.98 -20.48 -1.07
CA GLN A 1 36.55 -20.78 -1.13
C GLN A 1 35.77 -19.53 -1.49
N GLY A 2 35.97 -18.40 -0.79
CA GLY A 2 35.28 -17.12 -1.09
C GLY A 2 35.56 -16.65 -2.53
N GLU A 3 36.82 -16.67 -2.97
CA GLU A 3 37.21 -16.31 -4.35
C GLU A 3 36.64 -17.27 -5.41
N GLN A 4 36.28 -18.48 -5.02
CA GLN A 4 35.65 -19.50 -5.89
C GLN A 4 34.11 -19.45 -5.83
N GLY A 5 33.53 -18.50 -5.10
CA GLY A 5 32.08 -18.34 -4.93
C GLY A 5 31.43 -19.35 -3.97
N ASN A 6 32.21 -20.16 -3.24
CA ASN A 6 31.70 -21.06 -2.20
C ASN A 6 31.65 -20.32 -0.84
N PHE A 7 30.68 -19.43 -0.67
CA PHE A 7 30.58 -18.61 0.53
C PHE A 7 30.16 -19.40 1.77
N GLU A 8 29.26 -20.37 1.65
CA GLU A 8 28.86 -21.24 2.78
C GLU A 8 30.05 -22.04 3.33
N GLY A 9 30.83 -22.68 2.48
CA GLY A 9 32.05 -23.40 2.88
C GLY A 9 33.10 -22.48 3.49
N MET A 10 33.19 -21.23 3.03
CA MET A 10 34.06 -20.22 3.61
C MET A 10 33.62 -19.87 5.05
N VAL A 11 32.32 -19.56 5.25
CA VAL A 11 31.77 -19.20 6.56
C VAL A 11 31.93 -20.35 7.54
N ASP A 12 31.58 -21.58 7.16
CA ASP A 12 31.77 -22.77 7.99
C ASP A 12 33.24 -22.95 8.43
N SER A 13 34.18 -22.70 7.53
CA SER A 13 35.61 -22.76 7.84
C SER A 13 36.04 -21.66 8.80
N TYR A 14 35.50 -20.46 8.67
CA TYR A 14 35.76 -19.34 9.57
C TYR A 14 35.20 -19.62 10.98
N ASP A 15 33.96 -20.12 11.08
CA ASP A 15 33.31 -20.44 12.35
C ASP A 15 34.05 -21.56 13.10
N LYS A 16 34.49 -22.59 12.38
CA LYS A 16 35.35 -23.65 12.94
C LYS A 16 36.69 -23.10 13.45
N SER A 17 37.30 -22.17 12.69
CA SER A 17 38.55 -21.54 13.12
C SER A 17 38.35 -20.71 14.40
N LEU A 18 37.28 -19.92 14.47
CA LEU A 18 36.95 -19.08 15.64
C LEU A 18 36.59 -19.91 16.88
N ALA A 19 35.96 -21.06 16.67
CA ALA A 19 35.67 -22.01 17.76
C ALA A 19 36.95 -22.61 18.38
N ILE A 20 38.03 -22.74 17.61
CA ILE A 20 39.32 -23.25 18.09
C ILE A 20 40.15 -22.13 18.71
N SER A 21 40.23 -20.98 18.08
CA SER A 21 41.04 -19.84 18.53
C SER A 21 40.54 -18.52 17.99
N LYS A 22 40.52 -17.50 18.86
CA LYS A 22 40.19 -16.11 18.46
C LYS A 22 41.38 -15.34 17.89
N SER A 23 42.54 -15.96 17.73
CA SER A 23 43.75 -15.29 17.24
C SER A 23 43.58 -14.62 15.87
N PHE A 24 42.68 -15.15 15.02
CA PHE A 24 42.42 -14.64 13.67
C PHE A 24 41.07 -13.93 13.55
N GLU A 25 40.39 -13.63 14.68
CA GLU A 25 39.03 -13.04 14.66
C GLU A 25 38.96 -11.77 13.81
N LYS A 26 39.94 -10.86 13.97
CA LYS A 26 39.99 -9.64 13.17
C LYS A 26 40.11 -9.91 11.67
N ASN A 27 41.04 -10.79 11.30
CA ASN A 27 41.26 -11.12 9.88
C ASN A 27 40.05 -11.82 9.25
N ILE A 28 39.39 -12.69 10.01
CA ILE A 28 38.16 -13.37 9.58
C ILE A 28 37.04 -12.37 9.39
N ASN A 29 36.83 -11.44 10.35
CA ASN A 29 35.81 -10.42 10.24
C ASN A 29 36.07 -9.45 9.08
N ASP A 30 37.33 -9.05 8.84
CA ASP A 30 37.70 -8.23 7.70
C ASP A 30 37.44 -8.97 6.37
N SER A 31 37.72 -10.26 6.31
CA SER A 31 37.43 -11.10 5.14
C SER A 31 35.93 -11.28 4.92
N ARG A 32 35.14 -11.50 5.97
CA ARG A 32 33.66 -11.57 5.89
C ARG A 32 33.10 -10.29 5.30
N LYS A 33 33.48 -9.13 5.85
CA LYS A 33 33.05 -7.82 5.35
C LYS A 33 33.42 -7.63 3.88
N TYR A 34 34.62 -8.02 3.48
CA TYR A 34 35.05 -7.90 2.09
C TYR A 34 34.19 -8.73 1.14
N PHE A 35 33.98 -10.01 1.43
CA PHE A 35 33.21 -10.90 0.57
C PHE A 35 31.72 -10.58 0.61
N TRP A 36 31.17 -10.18 1.79
CA TRP A 36 29.82 -9.66 1.89
C TRP A 36 29.65 -8.43 0.98
N ALA A 37 30.53 -7.45 1.05
CA ALA A 37 30.46 -6.24 0.23
C ALA A 37 30.53 -6.54 -1.26
N GLN A 38 31.35 -7.52 -1.67
CA GLN A 38 31.41 -7.95 -3.08
C GLN A 38 30.06 -8.54 -3.53
N ALA A 39 29.49 -9.48 -2.79
CA ALA A 39 28.20 -10.10 -3.11
C ALA A 39 27.08 -9.06 -3.09
N PHE A 40 27.01 -8.25 -2.04
CA PHE A 40 26.02 -7.18 -1.90
C PHE A 40 26.06 -6.18 -3.05
N ASN A 41 27.23 -5.62 -3.35
CA ASN A 41 27.38 -4.62 -4.43
C ASN A 41 27.05 -5.19 -5.81
N ARG A 42 27.39 -6.45 -6.05
CA ARG A 42 27.03 -7.15 -7.29
C ARG A 42 25.52 -7.34 -7.37
N GLY A 43 24.86 -7.75 -6.28
CA GLY A 43 23.41 -7.83 -6.16
C GLY A 43 22.73 -6.50 -6.49
N VAL A 44 23.20 -5.40 -5.89
CA VAL A 44 22.68 -4.04 -6.15
C VAL A 44 22.85 -3.66 -7.62
N SER A 45 24.03 -3.91 -8.21
CA SER A 45 24.30 -3.60 -9.62
C SER A 45 23.36 -4.38 -10.56
N LEU A 46 23.12 -5.66 -10.27
CA LEU A 46 22.22 -6.50 -11.07
C LEU A 46 20.77 -6.05 -10.92
N TYR A 47 20.33 -5.70 -9.70
CA TYR A 47 19.00 -5.13 -9.47
C TYR A 47 18.78 -3.86 -10.29
N GLN A 48 19.72 -2.92 -10.23
CA GLN A 48 19.64 -1.68 -11.02
C GLN A 48 19.60 -1.93 -12.54
N ARG A 49 20.30 -2.93 -13.03
CA ARG A 49 20.23 -3.35 -14.44
C ARG A 49 18.88 -3.95 -14.78
N GLY A 50 18.29 -4.74 -13.87
CA GLY A 50 16.93 -5.27 -14.01
C GLY A 50 15.90 -4.17 -14.11
N VAL A 51 15.95 -3.18 -13.19
CA VAL A 51 15.02 -2.02 -13.20
C VAL A 51 15.13 -1.21 -14.50
N LYS A 52 16.33 -1.08 -15.06
CA LYS A 52 16.56 -0.30 -16.30
C LYS A 52 16.27 -1.11 -17.58
N SER A 53 16.12 -2.41 -17.50
CA SER A 53 15.87 -3.26 -18.67
C SER A 53 14.42 -3.08 -19.15
N THR A 54 14.25 -2.90 -20.45
CA THR A 54 12.95 -2.88 -21.12
C THR A 54 12.55 -4.25 -21.69
N ASP A 55 13.48 -5.20 -21.70
CA ASP A 55 13.26 -6.57 -22.15
C ASP A 55 12.91 -7.46 -20.95
N PRO A 56 11.70 -8.06 -20.90
CA PRO A 56 11.23 -8.85 -19.75
C PRO A 56 12.12 -10.06 -19.43
N ASP A 57 12.67 -10.73 -20.43
CA ASP A 57 13.52 -11.90 -20.22
C ASP A 57 14.86 -11.51 -19.59
N SER A 58 15.47 -10.44 -20.09
CA SER A 58 16.68 -9.86 -19.48
C SER A 58 16.43 -9.36 -18.07
N GLN A 59 15.29 -8.70 -17.83
CA GLN A 59 14.88 -8.21 -16.52
C GLN A 59 14.81 -9.36 -15.50
N LYS A 60 14.12 -10.44 -15.87
CA LYS A 60 14.02 -11.65 -15.04
C LYS A 60 15.40 -12.23 -14.71
N VAL A 61 16.27 -12.37 -15.71
CA VAL A 61 17.64 -12.89 -15.51
C VAL A 61 18.43 -12.01 -14.55
N PHE A 62 18.32 -10.68 -14.65
CA PHE A 62 19.01 -9.78 -13.73
C PHE A 62 18.47 -9.89 -12.30
N TYR A 63 17.15 -9.97 -12.12
CA TYR A 63 16.55 -10.15 -10.80
C TYR A 63 16.94 -11.50 -10.17
N ASP A 64 16.90 -12.60 -10.92
CA ASP A 64 17.27 -13.92 -10.40
C ASP A 64 18.75 -13.97 -9.96
N LYS A 65 19.65 -13.35 -10.72
CA LYS A 65 21.06 -13.22 -10.33
C LYS A 65 21.25 -12.30 -9.12
N SER A 66 20.50 -11.20 -9.04
CA SER A 66 20.55 -10.30 -7.89
C SER A 66 20.11 -10.99 -6.61
N ILE A 67 19.02 -11.78 -6.67
CA ILE A 67 18.54 -12.60 -5.55
C ILE A 67 19.62 -13.55 -5.07
N ALA A 68 20.27 -14.30 -6.00
CA ALA A 68 21.35 -15.23 -5.65
C ALA A 68 22.54 -14.54 -4.98
N ASP A 69 22.88 -13.33 -5.41
CA ASP A 69 23.95 -12.54 -4.80
C ASP A 69 23.59 -12.01 -3.42
N PHE A 70 22.36 -11.54 -3.20
CA PHE A 70 21.91 -11.16 -1.86
C PHE A 70 21.77 -12.35 -0.91
N GLN A 71 21.33 -13.52 -1.38
CA GLN A 71 21.34 -14.75 -0.60
C GLN A 71 22.77 -15.15 -0.20
N SER A 72 23.72 -15.00 -1.12
CA SER A 72 25.15 -15.21 -0.84
C SER A 72 25.68 -14.20 0.18
N ALA A 73 25.27 -12.93 0.10
CA ALA A 73 25.62 -11.92 1.09
C ALA A 73 25.04 -12.27 2.48
N LEU A 74 23.80 -12.75 2.56
CA LEU A 74 23.17 -13.20 3.82
C LEU A 74 23.83 -14.45 4.40
N SER A 75 24.38 -15.35 3.59
CA SER A 75 25.15 -16.49 4.10
C SER A 75 26.45 -16.06 4.81
N ILE A 76 26.98 -14.88 4.45
CA ILE A 76 28.20 -14.31 5.05
C ILE A 76 27.87 -13.45 6.28
N GLU A 77 26.89 -12.56 6.15
CA GLU A 77 26.40 -11.63 7.19
C GLU A 77 24.89 -11.79 7.35
N PRO A 78 24.43 -12.77 8.16
CA PRO A 78 23.01 -13.12 8.29
C PRO A 78 22.17 -12.02 8.97
N ASP A 79 22.82 -11.07 9.63
CA ASP A 79 22.14 -9.98 10.34
C ASP A 79 22.12 -8.66 9.57
N SER A 80 22.51 -8.66 8.29
CA SER A 80 22.53 -7.45 7.45
C SER A 80 21.12 -7.01 7.07
N ALA A 81 20.59 -5.99 7.76
CA ALA A 81 19.30 -5.39 7.44
C ALA A 81 19.25 -4.82 6.03
N ASP A 82 20.33 -4.16 5.58
CA ASP A 82 20.46 -3.64 4.21
C ASP A 82 20.31 -4.75 3.15
N THR A 83 20.85 -5.94 3.42
CA THR A 83 20.73 -7.06 2.49
C THR A 83 19.29 -7.59 2.44
N TYR A 84 18.62 -7.72 3.58
CA TYR A 84 17.20 -8.08 3.62
C TYR A 84 16.31 -7.05 2.91
N LYS A 85 16.57 -5.76 3.12
CA LYS A 85 15.86 -4.68 2.44
C LYS A 85 15.98 -4.79 0.92
N ASN A 86 17.19 -4.93 0.41
CA ASN A 86 17.42 -5.03 -1.03
C ASN A 86 16.84 -6.34 -1.60
N LEU A 87 16.96 -7.45 -0.90
CA LEU A 87 16.36 -8.73 -1.32
C LEU A 87 14.84 -8.63 -1.41
N ALA A 88 14.18 -8.01 -0.42
CA ALA A 88 12.74 -7.74 -0.47
C ALA A 88 12.36 -6.91 -1.70
N PHE A 89 13.09 -5.84 -1.98
CA PHE A 89 12.81 -4.97 -3.13
C PHE A 89 12.99 -5.67 -4.47
N VAL A 90 13.95 -6.59 -4.59
CA VAL A 90 14.07 -7.39 -5.82
C VAL A 90 12.86 -8.31 -6.00
N TYR A 91 12.41 -8.98 -4.93
CA TYR A 91 11.21 -9.82 -4.99
C TYR A 91 9.96 -9.01 -5.35
N LEU A 92 9.76 -7.84 -4.71
CA LEU A 92 8.64 -6.94 -5.04
C LEU A 92 8.69 -6.48 -6.50
N SER A 93 9.86 -6.09 -6.99
CA SER A 93 10.05 -5.68 -8.39
C SER A 93 9.82 -6.81 -9.39
N LYS A 94 10.03 -8.06 -8.96
CA LYS A 94 9.73 -9.27 -9.73
C LYS A 94 8.24 -9.64 -9.69
N GLY A 95 7.45 -9.01 -8.82
CA GLY A 95 6.06 -9.37 -8.55
C GLY A 95 5.90 -10.61 -7.66
N ASP A 96 6.97 -11.06 -7.01
CA ASP A 96 6.96 -12.21 -6.10
C ASP A 96 6.74 -11.74 -4.66
N ASN A 97 5.51 -11.34 -4.38
CA ASN A 97 5.13 -10.83 -3.07
C ASN A 97 5.29 -11.88 -1.96
N GLU A 98 5.06 -13.16 -2.26
CA GLU A 98 5.20 -14.24 -1.28
C GLU A 98 6.65 -14.38 -0.83
N ALA A 99 7.60 -14.37 -1.74
CA ALA A 99 9.03 -14.45 -1.44
C ALA A 99 9.56 -13.20 -0.72
N ALA A 100 8.90 -12.03 -0.86
CA ALA A 100 9.27 -10.80 -0.18
C ALA A 100 8.91 -10.81 1.32
N VAL A 101 7.96 -11.63 1.76
CA VAL A 101 7.44 -11.63 3.13
C VAL A 101 8.53 -11.89 4.16
N GLU A 102 9.32 -12.95 3.99
CA GLU A 102 10.34 -13.29 4.99
C GLU A 102 11.47 -12.25 5.08
N PRO A 103 12.06 -11.77 3.98
CA PRO A 103 12.99 -10.65 4.04
C PRO A 103 12.44 -9.39 4.73
N LEU A 104 11.17 -9.03 4.51
CA LEU A 104 10.55 -7.88 5.18
C LEU A 104 10.39 -8.10 6.69
N LYS A 105 10.01 -9.31 7.13
CA LYS A 105 9.97 -9.66 8.55
C LYS A 105 11.35 -9.57 9.20
N GLN A 106 12.37 -10.06 8.52
CA GLN A 106 13.75 -9.98 8.99
C GLN A 106 14.24 -8.53 9.08
N LEU A 107 13.83 -7.67 8.12
CA LEU A 107 14.12 -6.24 8.14
C LEU A 107 13.45 -5.55 9.35
N ILE A 108 12.17 -5.86 9.61
CA ILE A 108 11.44 -5.33 10.78
C ILE A 108 12.13 -5.76 12.09
N ALA A 109 12.48 -7.03 12.22
CA ALA A 109 13.08 -7.58 13.43
C ALA A 109 14.44 -6.93 13.78
N ARG A 110 15.20 -6.46 12.78
CA ARG A 110 16.52 -5.87 12.97
C ARG A 110 16.51 -4.36 13.13
N GLU A 111 15.70 -3.65 12.35
CA GLU A 111 15.75 -2.18 12.29
C GLU A 111 14.41 -1.51 12.58
N GLN A 112 13.34 -2.26 12.82
CA GLN A 112 11.99 -1.71 12.94
C GLN A 112 11.65 -0.76 11.75
N SER A 113 12.11 -1.14 10.55
CA SER A 113 12.12 -0.31 9.35
C SER A 113 10.73 0.12 8.90
N LEU A 114 10.55 1.40 8.60
CA LEU A 114 9.33 1.93 7.96
C LEU A 114 8.95 1.14 6.70
N ASP A 115 9.93 0.90 5.81
CA ASP A 115 9.70 0.14 4.57
C ASP A 115 9.24 -1.29 4.88
N GLY A 116 9.81 -1.91 5.94
CA GLY A 116 9.42 -3.24 6.38
C GLY A 116 7.94 -3.32 6.76
N TYR A 117 7.48 -2.45 7.63
CA TYR A 117 6.07 -2.39 8.06
C TYR A 117 5.14 -2.04 6.89
N LYS A 118 5.48 -1.02 6.10
CA LYS A 118 4.68 -0.55 4.99
C LYS A 118 4.45 -1.65 3.95
N PHE A 119 5.52 -2.22 3.41
CA PHE A 119 5.40 -3.21 2.34
C PHE A 119 4.84 -4.55 2.82
N LEU A 120 5.18 -4.99 4.04
CA LEU A 120 4.60 -6.22 4.58
C LEU A 120 3.10 -6.08 4.82
N GLY A 121 2.67 -4.93 5.37
CA GLY A 121 1.25 -4.62 5.54
C GLY A 121 0.50 -4.56 4.22
N GLU A 122 1.10 -3.94 3.19
CA GLU A 122 0.54 -3.88 1.83
C GLU A 122 0.41 -5.26 1.18
N ILE A 123 1.43 -6.13 1.30
CA ILE A 123 1.38 -7.51 0.77
C ILE A 123 0.19 -8.26 1.38
N TYR A 124 0.03 -8.22 2.70
CA TYR A 124 -1.09 -8.91 3.34
C TYR A 124 -2.44 -8.33 2.93
N TYR A 125 -2.54 -6.99 2.78
CA TYR A 125 -3.74 -6.35 2.27
C TYR A 125 -4.09 -6.81 0.84
N VAL A 126 -3.12 -6.84 -0.05
CA VAL A 126 -3.29 -7.28 -1.45
C VAL A 126 -3.69 -8.76 -1.50
N ASN A 127 -3.06 -9.61 -0.68
CA ASN A 127 -3.43 -11.02 -0.58
C ASN A 127 -4.89 -11.18 -0.14
N GLY A 128 -5.32 -10.45 0.89
CA GLY A 128 -6.71 -10.43 1.34
C GLY A 128 -7.68 -9.98 0.24
N THR A 129 -7.31 -8.95 -0.52
CA THR A 129 -8.12 -8.44 -1.64
C THR A 129 -8.26 -9.49 -2.75
N ASN A 130 -7.16 -10.17 -3.10
CA ASN A 130 -7.15 -11.22 -4.11
C ASN A 130 -7.99 -12.44 -3.67
N LEU A 131 -7.93 -12.84 -2.41
CA LEU A 131 -8.73 -13.92 -1.85
C LEU A 131 -10.22 -13.55 -1.82
N LYS A 132 -10.55 -12.31 -1.48
CA LYS A 132 -11.92 -11.79 -1.50
C LYS A 132 -12.49 -11.81 -2.92
N ALA A 133 -11.71 -11.45 -3.93
CA ALA A 133 -12.11 -11.53 -5.34
C ALA A 133 -12.35 -12.97 -5.82
N GLN A 134 -11.77 -13.98 -5.14
CA GLN A 134 -12.00 -15.39 -5.35
C GLN A 134 -13.13 -15.96 -4.47
N GLU A 135 -13.89 -15.10 -3.78
CA GLU A 135 -14.96 -15.47 -2.83
C GLU A 135 -14.49 -16.28 -1.60
N LYS A 136 -13.19 -16.31 -1.33
CA LYS A 136 -12.57 -16.96 -0.16
C LYS A 136 -12.56 -16.01 1.04
N ASN A 137 -13.76 -15.66 1.51
CA ASN A 137 -13.93 -14.57 2.48
C ASN A 137 -13.23 -14.81 3.82
N ASP A 138 -13.24 -16.04 4.36
CA ASP A 138 -12.60 -16.33 5.65
C ASP A 138 -11.07 -16.27 5.56
N GLU A 139 -10.48 -16.79 4.47
CA GLU A 139 -9.05 -16.68 4.20
C GLU A 139 -8.65 -15.21 3.98
N ALA A 140 -9.47 -14.44 3.27
CA ALA A 140 -9.27 -13.02 3.06
C ALA A 140 -9.21 -12.24 4.39
N LYS A 141 -10.11 -12.53 5.33
CA LYS A 141 -10.11 -11.91 6.66
C LYS A 141 -8.82 -12.20 7.43
N VAL A 142 -8.26 -13.40 7.31
CA VAL A 142 -6.99 -13.75 7.94
C VAL A 142 -5.87 -12.84 7.41
N GLU A 143 -5.78 -12.66 6.09
CA GLU A 143 -4.76 -11.81 5.50
C GLU A 143 -4.97 -10.33 5.86
N PHE A 144 -6.20 -9.82 5.84
CA PHE A 144 -6.49 -8.46 6.30
C PHE A 144 -6.11 -8.24 7.77
N ASN A 145 -6.36 -9.22 8.65
CA ASN A 145 -5.93 -9.12 10.05
C ASN A 145 -4.40 -9.09 10.19
N LYS A 146 -3.65 -9.89 9.42
CA LYS A 146 -2.18 -9.80 9.39
C LYS A 146 -1.71 -8.40 8.95
N SER A 147 -2.38 -7.81 7.95
CA SER A 147 -2.10 -6.44 7.51
C SER A 147 -2.33 -5.44 8.65
N ILE A 148 -3.47 -5.54 9.34
CA ILE A 148 -3.82 -4.68 10.48
C ILE A 148 -2.72 -4.77 11.56
N ASP A 149 -2.36 -5.99 11.98
CA ASP A 149 -1.40 -6.20 13.06
C ASP A 149 -0.03 -5.55 12.75
N VAL A 150 0.48 -5.77 11.53
CA VAL A 150 1.76 -5.22 11.07
C VAL A 150 1.71 -3.69 10.98
N LEU A 151 0.64 -3.14 10.40
CA LEU A 151 0.51 -1.69 10.22
C LEU A 151 0.29 -0.96 11.54
N GLU A 152 -0.46 -1.53 12.48
CA GLU A 152 -0.62 -0.96 13.82
C GLU A 152 0.69 -0.94 14.60
N GLU A 153 1.52 -1.97 14.47
CA GLU A 153 2.85 -1.99 15.07
C GLU A 153 3.74 -0.91 14.45
N GLY A 154 3.77 -0.80 13.13
CA GLY A 154 4.52 0.24 12.43
C GLY A 154 4.06 1.66 12.78
N LEU A 155 2.75 1.89 12.91
CA LEU A 155 2.19 3.20 13.26
C LEU A 155 2.47 3.62 14.71
N LYS A 156 2.85 2.73 15.61
CA LYS A 156 3.38 3.12 16.94
C LYS A 156 4.72 3.86 16.82
N LEU A 157 5.53 3.50 15.81
CA LEU A 157 6.84 4.10 15.54
C LEU A 157 6.76 5.25 14.54
N TYR A 158 5.87 5.15 13.57
CA TYR A 158 5.69 6.07 12.44
C TYR A 158 4.24 6.58 12.35
N PRO A 159 3.73 7.28 13.40
CA PRO A 159 2.29 7.57 13.56
C PRO A 159 1.68 8.41 12.45
N ASP A 160 2.49 9.19 11.73
CA ASP A 160 2.05 10.13 10.70
C ASP A 160 2.28 9.59 9.27
N ASN A 161 2.62 8.30 9.11
CA ASN A 161 2.80 7.72 7.79
C ASN A 161 1.45 7.53 7.07
N ALA A 162 1.20 8.37 6.07
CA ALA A 162 -0.07 8.43 5.35
C ALA A 162 -0.39 7.13 4.60
N GLU A 163 0.60 6.48 3.98
CA GLU A 163 0.41 5.24 3.22
C GLU A 163 -0.04 4.09 4.14
N MET A 164 0.62 3.93 5.28
CA MET A 164 0.21 2.92 6.28
C MET A 164 -1.17 3.20 6.84
N LEU A 165 -1.52 4.47 7.09
CA LEU A 165 -2.86 4.84 7.60
C LEU A 165 -3.96 4.50 6.57
N VAL A 166 -3.73 4.74 5.28
CA VAL A 166 -4.67 4.39 4.20
C VAL A 166 -4.85 2.88 4.12
N THR A 167 -3.74 2.13 4.05
CA THR A 167 -3.79 0.67 3.95
C THR A 167 -4.47 0.05 5.19
N LEU A 168 -4.18 0.57 6.38
CA LEU A 168 -4.81 0.13 7.62
C LEU A 168 -6.33 0.33 7.60
N SER A 169 -6.81 1.51 7.18
CA SER A 169 -8.25 1.82 7.11
C SER A 169 -8.97 0.84 6.18
N THR A 170 -8.39 0.58 5.01
CA THR A 170 -8.98 -0.34 4.03
C THR A 170 -8.88 -1.80 4.46
N ALA A 171 -7.81 -2.19 5.16
CA ALA A 171 -7.68 -3.52 5.75
C ALA A 171 -8.74 -3.78 6.82
N TYR A 172 -9.04 -2.81 7.68
CA TYR A 172 -10.14 -2.90 8.65
C TYR A 172 -11.50 -3.11 7.98
N ILE A 173 -11.78 -2.38 6.89
CA ILE A 173 -13.02 -2.57 6.10
C ILE A 173 -13.03 -3.97 5.49
N GLY A 174 -11.91 -4.42 4.92
CA GLY A 174 -11.77 -5.75 4.34
C GLY A 174 -11.97 -6.89 5.33
N ALA A 175 -11.54 -6.70 6.57
CA ALA A 175 -11.69 -7.64 7.68
C ALA A 175 -13.09 -7.61 8.34
N ASP A 176 -14.02 -6.78 7.88
CA ASP A 176 -15.31 -6.49 8.53
C ASP A 176 -15.17 -5.93 9.97
N ARG A 177 -14.05 -5.24 10.26
CA ARG A 177 -13.73 -4.59 11.55
C ARG A 177 -13.84 -3.06 11.49
N GLY A 178 -14.64 -2.53 10.56
CA GLY A 178 -14.76 -1.08 10.33
C GLY A 178 -15.20 -0.31 11.57
N SER A 179 -16.11 -0.84 12.39
CA SER A 179 -16.57 -0.19 13.63
C SER A 179 -15.46 -0.01 14.65
N GLU A 180 -14.58 -1.00 14.80
CA GLU A 180 -13.40 -0.90 15.69
C GLU A 180 -12.45 0.20 15.22
N ALA A 181 -12.22 0.29 13.91
CA ALA A 181 -11.39 1.34 13.35
C ALA A 181 -12.01 2.73 13.54
N ILE A 182 -13.32 2.87 13.36
CA ILE A 182 -14.06 4.13 13.58
C ILE A 182 -13.80 4.67 14.99
N ASP A 183 -13.90 3.82 16.02
CA ASP A 183 -13.65 4.22 17.41
C ASP A 183 -12.19 4.65 17.63
N LYS A 184 -11.23 3.97 17.00
CA LYS A 184 -9.80 4.32 17.07
C LYS A 184 -9.53 5.67 16.40
N TYR A 185 -10.03 5.87 15.18
CA TYR A 185 -9.80 7.11 14.42
C TYR A 185 -10.52 8.31 15.03
N LYS A 186 -11.70 8.11 15.64
CA LYS A 186 -12.36 9.15 16.41
C LYS A 186 -11.45 9.71 17.51
N LYS A 187 -10.82 8.83 18.29
CA LYS A 187 -9.85 9.24 19.34
C LYS A 187 -8.62 9.93 18.74
N LEU A 188 -8.13 9.46 17.59
CA LEU A 188 -6.99 10.08 16.90
C LEU A 188 -7.32 11.49 16.42
N VAL A 189 -8.53 11.72 15.87
CA VAL A 189 -9.01 13.06 15.47
C VAL A 189 -9.16 13.98 16.66
N GLU A 190 -9.60 13.48 17.83
CA GLU A 190 -9.67 14.26 19.06
C GLU A 190 -8.27 14.68 19.56
N ALA A 191 -7.28 13.79 19.42
CA ALA A 191 -5.91 14.06 19.83
C ALA A 191 -5.11 14.94 18.86
N LYS A 192 -5.39 14.81 17.55
CA LYS A 192 -4.71 15.53 16.45
C LYS A 192 -5.75 16.12 15.49
N PRO A 193 -6.49 17.18 15.90
CA PRO A 193 -7.61 17.70 15.12
C PRO A 193 -7.23 18.32 13.76
N ASP A 194 -5.99 18.77 13.61
CA ASP A 194 -5.48 19.43 12.41
C ASP A 194 -4.60 18.52 11.54
N ASP A 195 -4.66 17.20 11.77
CA ASP A 195 -3.97 16.23 10.91
C ASP A 195 -4.89 15.81 9.75
N LYS A 196 -4.57 16.28 8.53
CA LYS A 196 -5.35 15.99 7.32
C LYS A 196 -5.43 14.49 7.00
N ASN A 197 -4.37 13.72 7.30
CA ASN A 197 -4.31 12.28 6.99
C ASN A 197 -5.23 11.49 7.93
N ILE A 198 -5.21 11.81 9.22
CA ILE A 198 -6.10 11.19 10.20
C ILE A 198 -7.56 11.51 9.85
N ARG A 199 -7.87 12.77 9.52
CA ARG A 199 -9.20 13.18 9.08
C ARG A 199 -9.64 12.45 7.82
N TYR A 200 -8.79 12.39 6.82
CA TYR A 200 -9.06 11.67 5.58
C TYR A 200 -9.38 10.20 5.84
N ASN A 201 -8.52 9.49 6.59
CA ASN A 201 -8.71 8.08 6.87
C ASN A 201 -9.96 7.80 7.71
N TYR A 202 -10.29 8.70 8.65
CA TYR A 202 -11.55 8.63 9.38
C TYR A 202 -12.75 8.78 8.43
N GLY A 203 -12.68 9.72 7.48
CA GLY A 203 -13.70 9.89 6.43
C GLY A 203 -13.88 8.62 5.58
N VAL A 204 -12.78 7.95 5.21
CA VAL A 204 -12.80 6.67 4.44
C VAL A 204 -13.54 5.57 5.22
N LEU A 205 -13.25 5.44 6.51
CA LEU A 205 -13.92 4.45 7.37
C LEU A 205 -15.42 4.73 7.51
N LEU A 206 -15.79 6.00 7.73
CA LEU A 206 -17.19 6.41 7.82
C LEU A 206 -17.94 6.20 6.51
N LEU A 207 -17.30 6.51 5.36
CA LEU A 207 -17.85 6.22 4.03
C LEU A 207 -18.03 4.71 3.78
N GLY A 208 -17.11 3.90 4.27
CA GLY A 208 -17.20 2.43 4.22
C GLY A 208 -18.33 1.86 5.10
N ALA A 209 -18.74 2.59 6.13
CA ALA A 209 -19.85 2.26 7.01
C ALA A 209 -21.18 2.93 6.59
N ASP A 210 -21.22 3.57 5.40
CA ASP A 210 -22.36 4.34 4.88
C ASP A 210 -22.79 5.52 5.79
N ASP A 211 -21.91 5.96 6.70
CA ASP A 211 -22.09 7.23 7.44
C ASP A 211 -21.62 8.40 6.55
N PHE A 212 -22.50 8.77 5.61
CA PHE A 212 -22.20 9.81 4.62
C PHE A 212 -22.00 11.20 5.24
N GLU A 213 -22.75 11.54 6.30
CA GLU A 213 -22.63 12.83 6.99
C GLU A 213 -21.30 12.94 7.74
N GLY A 214 -20.93 11.87 8.43
CA GLY A 214 -19.65 11.78 9.11
C GLY A 214 -18.49 11.88 8.12
N ALA A 215 -18.55 11.14 7.02
CA ALA A 215 -17.54 11.15 5.96
C ALA A 215 -17.40 12.54 5.32
N GLU A 216 -18.51 13.19 4.96
CA GLU A 216 -18.52 14.57 4.45
C GLU A 216 -17.78 15.52 5.39
N THR A 217 -18.10 15.44 6.69
CA THR A 217 -17.50 16.30 7.72
C THR A 217 -15.98 16.13 7.76
N GLN A 218 -15.50 14.89 7.74
CA GLN A 218 -14.06 14.62 7.85
C GLN A 218 -13.31 15.00 6.57
N PHE A 219 -13.84 14.70 5.38
CA PHE A 219 -13.21 15.10 4.13
C PHE A 219 -13.17 16.62 3.95
N LYS A 220 -14.25 17.33 4.30
CA LYS A 220 -14.25 18.80 4.30
C LYS A 220 -13.18 19.37 5.21
N LYS A 221 -13.03 18.81 6.42
CA LYS A 221 -11.97 19.25 7.34
C LYS A 221 -10.57 18.96 6.80
N ALA A 222 -10.36 17.82 6.15
CA ALA A 222 -9.08 17.51 5.51
C ALA A 222 -8.76 18.52 4.38
N ILE A 223 -9.77 18.92 3.58
CA ILE A 223 -9.63 19.92 2.51
C ILE A 223 -9.44 21.35 3.10
N GLU A 224 -10.09 21.69 4.24
CA GLU A 224 -9.83 22.96 4.93
C GLU A 224 -8.37 23.08 5.39
N ILE A 225 -7.77 21.97 5.87
CA ILE A 225 -6.37 21.92 6.30
C ILE A 225 -5.43 21.98 5.10
N ASP A 226 -5.75 21.23 4.04
CA ASP A 226 -4.98 21.22 2.80
C ASP A 226 -5.92 21.29 1.57
N PRO A 227 -6.12 22.47 0.97
CA PRO A 227 -6.99 22.66 -0.20
C PRO A 227 -6.54 21.91 -1.47
N ALA A 228 -5.31 21.41 -1.50
CA ALA A 228 -4.76 20.60 -2.57
C ALA A 228 -4.73 19.09 -2.25
N TYR A 229 -5.47 18.65 -1.23
CA TYR A 229 -5.49 17.24 -0.86
C TYR A 229 -6.41 16.45 -1.80
N ASP A 230 -5.86 16.02 -2.93
CA ASP A 230 -6.57 15.39 -4.06
C ASP A 230 -7.40 14.18 -3.63
N ASN A 231 -6.86 13.32 -2.78
CA ASN A 231 -7.59 12.16 -2.26
C ASN A 231 -8.87 12.53 -1.50
N ALA A 232 -8.83 13.60 -0.69
CA ALA A 232 -10.01 14.04 0.06
C ALA A 232 -11.04 14.68 -0.86
N ILE A 233 -10.60 15.43 -1.88
CA ILE A 233 -11.47 16.03 -2.89
C ILE A 233 -12.20 14.95 -3.67
N TYR A 234 -11.48 13.96 -4.20
CA TYR A 234 -12.05 12.81 -4.90
C TYR A 234 -13.07 12.06 -4.02
N ASN A 235 -12.67 11.71 -2.80
CA ASN A 235 -13.54 10.93 -1.91
C ASN A 235 -14.76 11.72 -1.44
N LEU A 236 -14.70 13.04 -1.34
CA LEU A 236 -15.87 13.86 -1.05
C LEU A 236 -16.88 13.82 -2.22
N GLY A 237 -16.40 13.88 -3.47
CA GLY A 237 -17.21 13.67 -4.67
C GLY A 237 -17.88 12.30 -4.68
N VAL A 238 -17.11 11.25 -4.38
CA VAL A 238 -17.61 9.86 -4.26
C VAL A 238 -18.62 9.73 -3.12
N THR A 239 -18.41 10.41 -2.00
CA THR A 239 -19.34 10.41 -0.85
C THR A 239 -20.71 10.92 -1.27
N TYR A 240 -20.77 12.08 -1.91
CA TYR A 240 -22.04 12.65 -2.37
C TYR A 240 -22.71 11.79 -3.45
N LEU A 241 -21.94 11.20 -4.38
CA LEU A 241 -22.47 10.28 -5.39
C LEU A 241 -23.11 9.06 -4.72
N LYS A 242 -22.41 8.41 -3.80
CA LYS A 242 -22.93 7.24 -3.06
C LYS A 242 -24.15 7.61 -2.23
N TRP A 243 -24.12 8.75 -1.54
CA TRP A 243 -25.25 9.24 -0.76
C TRP A 243 -26.48 9.49 -1.64
N GLY A 244 -26.29 10.16 -2.81
CA GLY A 244 -27.37 10.34 -3.78
C GLY A 244 -27.93 9.01 -4.28
N THR A 245 -27.05 8.04 -4.59
CA THR A 245 -27.47 6.69 -5.00
C THR A 245 -28.28 5.98 -3.91
N TYR A 246 -27.83 6.07 -2.65
CA TYR A 246 -28.53 5.50 -1.50
C TYR A 246 -29.94 6.13 -1.32
N LEU A 247 -30.05 7.47 -1.39
CA LEU A 247 -31.33 8.16 -1.27
C LEU A 247 -32.29 7.83 -2.40
N ASN A 248 -31.77 7.73 -3.65
CA ASN A 248 -32.58 7.35 -4.81
C ASN A 248 -33.16 5.94 -4.64
N LYS A 249 -32.31 4.97 -4.28
CA LYS A 249 -32.72 3.60 -4.04
C LYS A 249 -33.77 3.51 -2.93
N LYS A 250 -33.58 4.22 -1.84
CA LYS A 250 -34.53 4.27 -0.71
C LYS A 250 -35.86 4.88 -1.13
N ALA A 251 -35.86 5.95 -1.94
CA ALA A 251 -37.09 6.55 -2.47
C ALA A 251 -37.86 5.57 -3.36
N ASP A 252 -37.17 4.84 -4.23
CA ASP A 252 -37.77 3.81 -5.10
C ASP A 252 -38.41 2.68 -4.26
N GLU A 253 -37.72 2.19 -3.22
CA GLU A 253 -38.23 1.12 -2.33
C GLU A 253 -39.45 1.58 -1.52
N GLU A 254 -39.50 2.86 -1.12
CA GLU A 254 -40.63 3.43 -0.36
C GLU A 254 -41.76 3.91 -1.29
N GLY A 255 -41.62 3.86 -2.60
CA GLY A 255 -42.59 4.37 -3.57
C GLY A 255 -42.80 5.90 -3.47
N LYS A 256 -41.79 6.63 -2.98
CA LYS A 256 -41.85 8.10 -2.79
C LYS A 256 -41.11 8.80 -3.92
N VAL A 257 -41.72 9.84 -4.47
CA VAL A 257 -41.03 10.77 -5.36
C VAL A 257 -40.30 11.77 -4.47
N ASN A 258 -38.97 11.63 -4.40
CA ASN A 258 -38.10 12.51 -3.63
C ASN A 258 -36.92 12.96 -4.49
N ASP A 259 -36.71 14.26 -4.61
CA ASP A 259 -35.61 14.85 -5.38
C ASP A 259 -34.34 15.11 -4.52
N GLU A 260 -34.30 14.71 -3.26
CA GLU A 260 -33.14 14.92 -2.37
C GLU A 260 -31.85 14.28 -2.92
N TYR A 261 -32.00 13.14 -3.61
CA TYR A 261 -30.85 12.48 -4.24
C TYR A 261 -30.18 13.37 -5.30
N LYS A 262 -30.99 14.15 -6.06
CA LYS A 262 -30.44 15.07 -7.09
C LYS A 262 -29.58 16.15 -6.46
N ALA A 263 -29.97 16.67 -5.28
CA ALA A 263 -29.15 17.64 -4.57
C ALA A 263 -27.76 17.06 -4.21
N LYS A 264 -27.69 15.77 -3.82
CA LYS A 264 -26.40 15.13 -3.54
C LYS A 264 -25.55 14.95 -4.80
N TYR A 265 -26.15 14.61 -5.95
CA TYR A 265 -25.42 14.55 -7.23
C TYR A 265 -24.94 15.95 -7.66
N GLN A 266 -25.73 17.02 -7.42
CA GLN A 266 -25.28 18.39 -7.66
C GLN A 266 -24.08 18.77 -6.77
N MET A 267 -24.07 18.31 -5.52
CA MET A 267 -22.92 18.49 -4.61
C MET A 267 -21.71 17.69 -5.03
N ALA A 268 -21.86 16.50 -5.63
CA ALA A 268 -20.76 15.68 -6.13
C ALA A 268 -20.04 16.32 -7.33
N LEU A 269 -20.78 17.03 -8.18
CA LEU A 269 -20.32 17.51 -9.47
C LEU A 269 -19.00 18.30 -9.40
N PRO A 270 -18.86 19.40 -8.64
CA PRO A 270 -17.65 20.23 -8.63
C PRO A 270 -16.41 19.47 -8.12
N TYR A 271 -16.59 18.48 -7.27
CA TYR A 271 -15.49 17.66 -6.75
C TYR A 271 -15.01 16.63 -7.77
N LEU A 272 -15.93 16.00 -8.51
CA LEU A 272 -15.58 15.03 -9.55
C LEU A 272 -15.05 15.73 -10.82
N GLU A 273 -15.56 16.92 -11.16
CA GLU A 273 -14.97 17.76 -12.22
C GLU A 273 -13.51 18.11 -11.89
N LYS A 274 -13.24 18.51 -10.64
CA LYS A 274 -11.85 18.74 -10.20
C LYS A 274 -11.02 17.45 -10.20
N ALA A 275 -11.61 16.31 -9.83
CA ALA A 275 -10.91 15.03 -9.75
C ALA A 275 -10.44 14.52 -11.13
N VAL A 276 -11.17 14.76 -12.19
CA VAL A 276 -10.74 14.37 -13.56
C VAL A 276 -9.60 15.23 -14.13
N GLU A 277 -9.31 16.37 -13.51
CA GLU A 277 -8.18 17.25 -13.86
C GLU A 277 -6.89 16.87 -13.11
N MET A 278 -6.98 15.97 -12.10
CA MET A 278 -5.84 15.53 -11.32
C MET A 278 -4.91 14.59 -12.12
N PRO A 279 -3.60 14.56 -11.81
CA PRO A 279 -2.63 13.72 -12.53
C PRO A 279 -2.97 12.21 -12.50
N ASP A 280 -3.61 11.75 -11.43
CA ASP A 280 -3.97 10.34 -11.22
C ASP A 280 -5.39 9.99 -11.71
N ALA A 281 -6.04 10.90 -12.45
CA ALA A 281 -7.34 10.66 -13.03
C ALA A 281 -7.30 9.46 -13.99
N ASN A 282 -8.25 8.55 -13.84
CA ASN A 282 -8.33 7.31 -14.60
C ASN A 282 -9.73 7.10 -15.18
N ALA A 283 -9.91 6.04 -15.97
CA ALA A 283 -11.20 5.70 -16.57
C ALA A 283 -12.35 5.69 -15.57
N GLN A 284 -12.12 5.15 -14.36
CA GLN A 284 -13.14 5.07 -13.31
C GLN A 284 -13.59 6.45 -12.84
N THR A 285 -12.66 7.42 -12.69
CA THR A 285 -12.99 8.80 -12.29
C THR A 285 -13.92 9.45 -13.33
N TRP A 286 -13.62 9.28 -14.61
CA TRP A 286 -14.47 9.78 -15.70
C TRP A 286 -15.83 9.10 -15.76
N GLU A 287 -15.92 7.79 -15.47
CA GLU A 287 -17.21 7.09 -15.35
C GLU A 287 -18.08 7.63 -14.22
N LEU A 288 -17.48 7.92 -13.05
CA LEU A 288 -18.22 8.48 -11.92
C LEU A 288 -18.78 9.87 -12.29
N LEU A 289 -17.99 10.70 -12.95
CA LEU A 289 -18.45 12.00 -13.45
C LEU A 289 -19.56 11.85 -14.49
N GLY A 290 -19.42 10.92 -15.44
CA GLY A 290 -20.44 10.60 -16.44
C GLY A 290 -21.77 10.17 -15.83
N LYS A 291 -21.72 9.36 -14.75
CA LYS A 291 -22.92 8.98 -13.99
C LYS A 291 -23.60 10.17 -13.35
N VAL A 292 -22.83 11.08 -12.74
CA VAL A 292 -23.37 12.32 -12.15
C VAL A 292 -24.06 13.17 -13.19
N TYR A 293 -23.41 13.43 -14.35
CA TYR A 293 -24.01 14.18 -15.46
C TYR A 293 -25.30 13.54 -15.96
N SER A 294 -25.32 12.19 -16.13
CA SER A 294 -26.52 11.47 -16.58
C SER A 294 -27.71 11.68 -15.64
N VAL A 295 -27.50 11.55 -14.30
CA VAL A 295 -28.57 11.73 -13.32
C VAL A 295 -29.09 13.17 -13.28
N LEU A 296 -28.23 14.14 -13.53
CA LEU A 296 -28.57 15.57 -13.61
C LEU A 296 -29.16 15.99 -14.96
N GLY A 297 -29.29 15.06 -15.92
CA GLY A 297 -29.84 15.34 -17.26
C GLY A 297 -28.89 16.09 -18.21
N MET A 298 -27.61 16.15 -17.87
CA MET A 298 -26.54 16.77 -18.68
C MET A 298 -26.00 15.78 -19.72
N ASN A 299 -26.84 15.37 -20.67
CA ASN A 299 -26.60 14.22 -21.54
C ASN A 299 -25.35 14.36 -22.44
N ASP A 300 -25.09 15.56 -22.95
CA ASP A 300 -23.92 15.82 -23.80
C ASP A 300 -22.61 15.67 -23.03
N ASP A 301 -22.57 16.17 -21.79
CA ASP A 301 -21.40 16.09 -20.93
C ASP A 301 -21.21 14.66 -20.39
N ALA A 302 -22.30 13.94 -20.09
CA ALA A 302 -22.27 12.53 -19.77
C ALA A 302 -21.63 11.70 -20.89
N THR A 303 -22.05 11.94 -22.14
CA THR A 303 -21.50 11.25 -23.31
C THR A 303 -20.00 11.52 -23.47
N LYS A 304 -19.57 12.79 -23.32
CA LYS A 304 -18.13 13.14 -23.36
C LYS A 304 -17.33 12.44 -22.27
N ALA A 305 -17.87 12.42 -21.03
CA ALA A 305 -17.20 11.80 -19.91
C ALA A 305 -17.03 10.27 -20.08
N PHE A 306 -18.07 9.57 -20.56
CA PHE A 306 -17.99 8.13 -20.84
C PHE A 306 -17.02 7.82 -22.00
N ASN A 307 -17.05 8.62 -23.09
CA ASN A 307 -16.10 8.47 -24.18
C ASN A 307 -14.66 8.64 -23.68
N LYS A 308 -14.42 9.60 -22.77
CA LYS A 308 -13.10 9.82 -22.19
C LYS A 308 -12.66 8.63 -21.33
N ALA A 309 -13.57 8.04 -20.55
CA ALA A 309 -13.32 6.83 -19.79
C ALA A 309 -12.94 5.66 -20.71
N ASP A 310 -13.63 5.48 -21.84
CA ASP A 310 -13.35 4.42 -22.81
C ASP A 310 -12.00 4.60 -23.52
N GLU A 311 -11.57 5.83 -23.80
CA GLU A 311 -10.25 6.14 -24.36
C GLU A 311 -9.09 5.80 -23.41
N MET A 312 -9.34 5.72 -22.10
CA MET A 312 -8.33 5.47 -21.07
C MET A 312 -8.23 4.00 -20.65
N ARG A 313 -9.05 3.12 -21.22
CA ARG A 313 -9.02 1.65 -21.00
C ARG A 313 -8.11 0.95 -21.98
#